data_628ffb9076e1ea9ac2723533eeb726b8
#
_entry.id   628ffb9076e1ea9ac2723533eeb726b8
#
_cell.length_a   1.000
_cell.length_b   1.000
_cell.length_c   1.000
_cell.angle_alpha   90.00
_cell.angle_beta   90.00
_cell.angle_gamma   90.00
#
_symmetry.space_group_name_H-M   'P 1'
#
loop_
_entity.id
_entity.type
_entity.pdbx_description
1 polymer ?
#
loop_
_entity_poly.entity_id
_entity_poly.type
_entity_poly.pdbx_seq_one_letter_code
_entity_poly.pdbx_strand_id
1 'polypeptide(L)'
;LAAKRHPLENSELRHYPAVCIRDTSVNFPPMQAWLLEGQKPIFVPDFATAIALIEQNIGIGYIPHHLALPLLNSGKLLKKPMREHKHATKLFLAARSDGMGKACQWCIEYLRNPQLMTRFVFN
;
A
#
# COMPACT_ATOMS: atom_id res chain seq x y z
N LEU A 1 -16.29 -10.21 7.55
CA LEU A 1 -16.03 -8.88 6.95
C LEU A 1 -16.55 -8.79 5.52
N ALA A 2 -16.29 -9.80 4.68
CA ALA A 2 -16.69 -9.82 3.26
C ALA A 2 -18.20 -9.59 3.04
N ALA A 3 -19.06 -10.11 3.91
CA ALA A 3 -20.52 -10.01 3.81
C ALA A 3 -21.10 -8.63 4.19
N LYS A 4 -20.31 -7.74 4.81
CA LYS A 4 -20.81 -6.42 5.21
C LYS A 4 -21.01 -5.52 3.98
N ARG A 5 -22.19 -4.90 3.89
CA ARG A 5 -22.58 -4.05 2.74
C ARG A 5 -22.39 -2.55 2.97
N HIS A 6 -22.14 -2.13 4.22
CA HIS A 6 -21.90 -0.73 4.57
C HIS A 6 -20.39 -0.40 4.60
N PRO A 7 -19.99 0.88 4.51
CA PRO A 7 -18.62 1.29 4.75
C PRO A 7 -18.13 0.86 6.13
N LEU A 8 -16.92 0.31 6.20
CA LEU A 8 -16.36 -0.22 7.45
C LEU A 8 -15.86 0.91 8.34
N GLU A 9 -16.07 0.76 9.64
CA GLU A 9 -15.54 1.66 10.67
C GLU A 9 -14.26 1.09 11.29
N ASN A 10 -13.43 1.97 11.85
CA ASN A 10 -12.21 1.56 12.53
C ASN A 10 -12.47 0.60 13.70
N SER A 11 -13.61 0.78 14.41
CA SER A 11 -14.06 -0.12 15.46
C SER A 11 -14.23 -1.56 14.99
N GLU A 12 -14.74 -1.74 13.77
CA GLU A 12 -14.95 -3.05 13.17
C GLU A 12 -13.64 -3.69 12.70
N LEU A 13 -12.71 -2.87 12.14
CA LEU A 13 -11.42 -3.34 11.65
C LEU A 13 -10.53 -3.87 12.76
N ARG A 14 -10.62 -3.31 13.98
CA ARG A 14 -9.81 -3.74 15.13
C ARG A 14 -9.98 -5.21 15.49
N HIS A 15 -11.09 -5.83 15.11
CA HIS A 15 -11.36 -7.26 15.35
C HIS A 15 -10.61 -8.19 14.39
N TYR A 16 -9.96 -7.65 13.36
CA TYR A 16 -9.24 -8.43 12.36
C TYR A 16 -7.74 -8.13 12.42
N PRO A 17 -6.87 -9.15 12.29
CA PRO A 17 -5.44 -8.91 12.22
C PRO A 17 -5.07 -7.98 11.06
N ALA A 18 -4.18 -7.02 11.32
CA ALA A 18 -3.68 -6.08 10.34
C ALA A 18 -2.39 -6.61 9.71
N VAL A 19 -2.41 -6.92 8.42
CA VAL A 19 -1.18 -7.29 7.68
C VAL A 19 -0.46 -6.02 7.26
N CYS A 20 0.68 -5.74 7.89
CA CYS A 20 1.45 -4.52 7.74
C CYS A 20 2.81 -4.79 7.13
N ILE A 21 3.22 -3.99 6.15
CA ILE A 21 4.61 -4.00 5.69
C ILE A 21 5.49 -3.43 6.81
N ARG A 22 6.57 -4.14 7.15
CA ARG A 22 7.52 -3.66 8.15
C ARG A 22 8.27 -2.45 7.59
N ASP A 23 8.22 -1.34 8.31
CA ASP A 23 9.10 -0.21 8.03
C ASP A 23 10.54 -0.59 8.40
N THR A 24 11.44 -0.46 7.46
CA THR A 24 12.88 -0.73 7.63
C THR A 24 13.70 0.53 7.92
N SER A 25 13.03 1.66 8.17
CA SER A 25 13.69 2.91 8.53
C SER A 25 14.47 2.76 9.83
N VAL A 26 15.76 3.14 9.80
CA VAL A 26 16.65 3.04 10.97
C VAL A 26 16.72 4.38 11.72
N ASN A 27 16.55 5.49 10.98
CA ASN A 27 16.78 6.86 11.50
C ASN A 27 15.49 7.62 11.86
N PHE A 28 14.33 7.04 11.58
CA PHE A 28 13.03 7.66 11.83
C PHE A 28 12.14 6.70 12.61
N PRO A 29 11.18 7.21 13.40
CA PRO A 29 10.18 6.37 14.03
C PRO A 29 9.45 5.51 12.99
N PRO A 30 9.20 4.22 13.27
CA PRO A 30 8.51 3.34 12.33
C PRO A 30 7.16 3.92 11.91
N MET A 31 6.92 4.05 10.61
CA MET A 31 5.63 4.48 10.09
C MET A 31 4.63 3.32 10.12
N GLN A 32 3.75 3.35 11.10
CA GLN A 32 2.61 2.42 11.19
C GLN A 32 1.34 3.08 10.64
N ALA A 33 1.41 3.57 9.43
CA ALA A 33 0.49 4.55 8.86
C ALA A 33 -1.00 4.16 8.85
N TRP A 34 -1.36 2.90 9.12
CA TRP A 34 -2.77 2.48 9.11
C TRP A 34 -3.13 1.48 10.21
N LEU A 35 -2.17 1.03 11.00
CA LEU A 35 -2.42 0.17 12.15
C LEU A 35 -3.22 0.93 13.20
N LEU A 36 -4.37 0.40 13.55
CA LEU A 36 -5.24 1.00 14.57
C LEU A 36 -4.75 0.61 15.97
N GLU A 37 -4.90 1.52 16.92
CA GLU A 37 -4.61 1.24 18.32
C GLU A 37 -5.43 0.03 18.81
N GLY A 38 -4.74 -0.94 19.43
CA GLY A 38 -5.32 -2.19 19.92
C GLY A 38 -5.59 -3.24 18.83
N GLN A 39 -5.31 -2.97 17.55
CA GLN A 39 -5.40 -3.97 16.49
C GLN A 39 -4.18 -4.88 16.50
N LYS A 40 -4.37 -6.20 16.32
CA LYS A 40 -3.27 -7.18 16.26
C LYS A 40 -2.51 -7.06 14.93
N PRO A 41 -1.20 -6.68 14.95
CA PRO A 41 -0.42 -6.59 13.72
C PRO A 41 0.19 -7.93 13.32
N ILE A 42 0.33 -8.13 12.01
CA ILE A 42 1.16 -9.16 11.39
C ILE A 42 2.13 -8.43 10.47
N PHE A 43 3.39 -8.35 10.87
CA PHE A 43 4.41 -7.67 10.07
C PHE A 43 5.02 -8.60 9.02
N VAL A 44 5.05 -8.14 7.79
CA VAL A 44 5.61 -8.86 6.63
C VAL A 44 6.65 -8.00 5.92
N PRO A 45 7.59 -8.62 5.17
CA PRO A 45 8.67 -7.87 4.52
C PRO A 45 8.22 -7.08 3.28
N ASP A 46 7.19 -7.54 2.57
CA ASP A 46 6.80 -7.01 1.25
C ASP A 46 5.30 -7.20 0.94
N PHE A 47 4.86 -6.57 -0.15
CA PHE A 47 3.48 -6.66 -0.60
C PHE A 47 3.10 -8.05 -1.14
N ALA A 48 4.03 -8.82 -1.70
CA ALA A 48 3.73 -10.16 -2.20
C ALA A 48 3.33 -11.07 -1.04
N THR A 49 4.07 -11.03 0.06
CA THR A 49 3.76 -11.76 1.30
C THR A 49 2.46 -11.25 1.92
N ALA A 50 2.24 -9.93 1.94
CA ALA A 50 0.99 -9.35 2.44
C ALA A 50 -0.23 -9.87 1.67
N ILE A 51 -0.16 -9.84 0.35
CA ILE A 51 -1.23 -10.31 -0.54
C ILE A 51 -1.52 -11.79 -0.27
N ALA A 52 -0.48 -12.64 -0.20
CA ALA A 52 -0.65 -14.07 0.06
C ALA A 52 -1.39 -14.36 1.38
N LEU A 53 -1.09 -13.61 2.45
CA LEU A 53 -1.78 -13.76 3.73
C LEU A 53 -3.24 -13.29 3.66
N ILE A 54 -3.51 -12.20 2.94
CA ILE A 54 -4.87 -11.67 2.77
C ILE A 54 -5.72 -12.63 1.92
N GLU A 55 -5.17 -13.21 0.85
CA GLU A 55 -5.85 -14.22 0.03
C GLU A 55 -6.24 -15.46 0.86
N GLN A 56 -5.42 -15.82 1.85
CA GLN A 56 -5.68 -16.93 2.77
C GLN A 56 -6.62 -16.55 3.95
N ASN A 57 -7.20 -15.35 3.93
CA ASN A 57 -8.07 -14.83 5.00
C ASN A 57 -7.41 -14.74 6.39
N ILE A 58 -6.09 -14.62 6.46
CA ILE A 58 -5.34 -14.51 7.72
C ILE A 58 -5.50 -13.12 8.34
N GLY A 59 -5.69 -12.10 7.50
CA GLY A 59 -5.86 -10.73 7.96
C GLY A 59 -6.37 -9.78 6.87
N ILE A 60 -6.37 -8.51 7.18
CA ILE A 60 -6.77 -7.42 6.30
C ILE A 60 -5.60 -6.45 6.11
N GLY A 61 -5.57 -5.71 5.02
CA GLY A 61 -4.47 -4.77 4.76
C GLY A 61 -4.77 -3.73 3.70
N TYR A 62 -3.88 -2.77 3.60
CA TYR A 62 -3.86 -1.79 2.51
C TYR A 62 -2.83 -2.22 1.47
N ILE A 63 -3.29 -2.45 0.27
CA ILE A 63 -2.45 -2.87 -0.85
C ILE A 63 -2.53 -1.78 -1.93
N PRO A 64 -1.41 -1.39 -2.55
CA PRO A 64 -1.42 -0.47 -3.69
C PRO A 64 -2.37 -0.97 -4.78
N HIS A 65 -3.17 -0.05 -5.34
CA HIS A 65 -4.25 -0.42 -6.26
C HIS A 65 -3.75 -1.23 -7.46
N HIS A 66 -2.63 -0.84 -8.05
CA HIS A 66 -2.04 -1.52 -9.20
C HIS A 66 -1.64 -2.99 -8.90
N LEU A 67 -1.26 -3.32 -7.66
CA LEU A 67 -0.96 -4.69 -7.24
C LEU A 67 -2.24 -5.48 -6.93
N ALA A 68 -3.26 -4.81 -6.40
CA ALA A 68 -4.53 -5.45 -6.06
C ALA A 68 -5.44 -5.69 -7.26
N LEU A 69 -5.35 -4.87 -8.31
CA LEU A 69 -6.30 -4.84 -9.43
C LEU A 69 -6.50 -6.21 -10.11
N PRO A 70 -5.46 -6.98 -10.48
CA PRO A 70 -5.64 -8.31 -11.07
C PRO A 70 -6.40 -9.28 -10.17
N LEU A 71 -6.17 -9.18 -8.86
CA LEU A 71 -6.78 -10.04 -7.84
C LEU A 71 -8.23 -9.63 -7.53
N LEU A 72 -8.53 -8.34 -7.58
CA LEU A 72 -9.89 -7.82 -7.50
C LEU A 72 -10.71 -8.28 -8.71
N ASN A 73 -10.15 -8.19 -9.92
CA ASN A 73 -10.82 -8.61 -11.16
C ASN A 73 -11.08 -10.12 -11.21
N SER A 74 -10.20 -10.93 -10.61
CA SER A 74 -10.38 -12.39 -10.52
C SER A 74 -11.23 -12.82 -9.31
N GLY A 75 -11.67 -11.89 -8.47
CA GLY A 75 -12.46 -12.17 -7.27
C GLY A 75 -11.67 -12.79 -6.10
N LYS A 76 -10.34 -12.88 -6.22
CA LYS A 76 -9.48 -13.40 -5.14
C LYS A 76 -9.36 -12.43 -3.96
N LEU A 77 -9.46 -11.14 -4.22
CA LEU A 77 -9.53 -10.10 -3.19
C LEU A 77 -10.84 -9.33 -3.28
N LEU A 78 -11.26 -8.77 -2.15
CA LEU A 78 -12.41 -7.89 -2.05
C LEU A 78 -11.98 -6.52 -1.52
N LYS A 79 -12.30 -5.47 -2.26
CA LYS A 79 -12.14 -4.09 -1.78
C LYS A 79 -13.34 -3.69 -0.94
N LYS A 80 -13.09 -3.10 0.22
CA LYS A 80 -14.12 -2.58 1.10
C LYS A 80 -14.00 -1.06 1.25
N PRO A 81 -15.10 -0.32 1.10
CA PRO A 81 -15.11 1.10 1.42
C PRO A 81 -14.92 1.30 2.92
N MET A 82 -14.22 2.37 3.27
CA MET A 82 -13.98 2.79 4.65
C MET A 82 -14.73 4.08 4.91
N ARG A 83 -15.29 4.25 6.12
CA ARG A 83 -15.90 5.51 6.54
C ARG A 83 -14.84 6.60 6.75
N GLU A 84 -13.72 6.21 7.38
CA GLU A 84 -12.57 7.08 7.54
C GLU A 84 -11.59 6.88 6.38
N HIS A 85 -11.48 7.88 5.52
CA HIS A 85 -10.59 7.80 4.36
C HIS A 85 -9.14 7.97 4.77
N LYS A 86 -8.29 7.06 4.31
CA LYS A 86 -6.85 7.27 4.36
C LYS A 86 -6.44 8.25 3.27
N HIS A 87 -5.64 9.25 3.64
CA HIS A 87 -5.09 10.18 2.66
C HIS A 87 -4.18 9.45 1.66
N ALA A 88 -4.22 9.88 0.40
CA ALA A 88 -3.33 9.36 -0.62
C ALA A 88 -1.87 9.59 -0.22
N THR A 89 -1.03 8.59 -0.42
CA THR A 89 0.40 8.70 -0.16
C THR A 89 1.05 9.53 -1.27
N LYS A 90 1.77 10.58 -0.89
CA LYS A 90 2.59 11.36 -1.83
C LYS A 90 3.86 10.58 -2.16
N LEU A 91 4.16 10.42 -3.42
CA LEU A 91 5.40 9.86 -3.90
C LEU A 91 6.33 10.99 -4.35
N PHE A 92 7.60 10.86 -4.04
CA PHE A 92 8.63 11.83 -4.40
C PHE A 92 9.72 11.13 -5.22
N LEU A 93 10.16 11.80 -6.27
CA LEU A 93 11.36 11.43 -7.01
C LEU A 93 12.52 12.28 -6.48
N ALA A 94 13.52 11.63 -5.87
CA ALA A 94 14.70 12.29 -5.36
C ALA A 94 15.95 11.79 -6.06
N ALA A 95 16.87 12.70 -6.39
CA ALA A 95 18.17 12.38 -6.94
C ALA A 95 19.22 13.40 -6.46
N ARG A 96 20.49 13.01 -6.49
CA ARG A 96 21.58 13.95 -6.20
C ARG A 96 21.66 14.99 -7.30
N SER A 97 21.91 16.24 -6.93
CA SER A 97 22.06 17.35 -7.88
C SER A 97 23.43 17.40 -8.54
N ASP A 98 24.46 16.86 -7.86
CA ASP A 98 25.85 16.88 -8.24
C ASP A 98 26.33 15.50 -8.72
N GLY A 99 27.18 15.48 -9.74
CA GLY A 99 27.81 14.27 -10.28
C GLY A 99 26.84 13.29 -10.96
N MET A 100 25.70 13.77 -11.42
CA MET A 100 24.68 12.93 -12.05
C MET A 100 25.09 12.57 -13.48
N GLY A 101 25.28 11.28 -13.74
CA GLY A 101 25.58 10.77 -15.08
C GLY A 101 24.37 10.88 -16.03
N LYS A 102 24.63 10.85 -17.35
CA LYS A 102 23.59 10.97 -18.40
C LYS A 102 22.44 9.97 -18.25
N ALA A 103 22.75 8.73 -17.85
CA ALA A 103 21.73 7.71 -17.63
C ALA A 103 20.76 8.09 -16.49
N CYS A 104 21.29 8.62 -15.39
CA CYS A 104 20.45 9.08 -14.27
C CYS A 104 19.60 10.28 -14.66
N GLN A 105 20.15 11.24 -15.42
CA GLN A 105 19.40 12.37 -15.96
C GLN A 105 18.24 11.89 -16.83
N TRP A 106 18.51 10.97 -17.75
CA TRP A 106 17.49 10.36 -18.60
C TRP A 106 16.38 9.67 -17.79
N CYS A 107 16.74 8.89 -16.76
CA CYS A 107 15.77 8.23 -15.89
C CYS A 107 14.86 9.25 -15.18
N ILE A 108 15.43 10.36 -14.70
CA ILE A 108 14.65 11.41 -14.04
C ILE A 108 13.68 12.09 -15.01
N GLU A 109 14.15 12.44 -16.20
CA GLU A 109 13.31 13.04 -17.24
C GLU A 109 12.18 12.08 -17.65
N TYR A 110 12.50 10.80 -17.81
CA TYR A 110 11.53 9.75 -18.14
C TYR A 110 10.45 9.63 -17.04
N LEU A 111 10.86 9.57 -15.77
CA LEU A 111 9.95 9.44 -14.63
C LEU A 111 9.16 10.72 -14.32
N ARG A 112 9.60 11.88 -14.81
CA ARG A 112 8.83 13.13 -14.71
C ARG A 112 7.62 13.17 -15.64
N ASN A 113 7.53 12.27 -16.61
CA ASN A 113 6.39 12.23 -17.52
C ASN A 113 5.14 11.73 -16.78
N PRO A 114 4.09 12.57 -16.62
CA PRO A 114 2.88 12.22 -15.88
C PRO A 114 2.14 11.00 -16.48
N GLN A 115 2.17 10.85 -17.82
CA GLN A 115 1.50 9.74 -18.49
C GLN A 115 2.15 8.39 -18.16
N LEU A 116 3.49 8.38 -18.03
CA LEU A 116 4.22 7.18 -17.63
C LEU A 116 3.96 6.85 -16.16
N MET A 117 3.98 7.84 -15.29
CA MET A 117 3.68 7.63 -13.86
C MET A 117 2.26 7.11 -13.66
N THR A 118 1.29 7.62 -14.42
CA THR A 118 -0.08 7.11 -14.38
C THR A 118 -0.12 5.62 -14.78
N ARG A 119 0.62 5.24 -15.80
CA ARG A 119 0.68 3.84 -16.28
C ARG A 119 1.33 2.89 -15.26
N PHE A 120 2.35 3.34 -14.52
CA PHE A 120 3.06 2.49 -13.56
C PHE A 120 2.42 2.44 -12.17
N VAL A 121 1.76 3.50 -11.76
CA VAL A 121 1.24 3.63 -10.39
C VAL A 121 -0.27 3.45 -10.31
N PHE A 122 -1.01 3.77 -11.36
CA PHE A 122 -2.48 3.83 -11.32
C PHE A 122 -3.19 2.84 -12.26
N ASN A 123 -2.44 2.11 -13.08
CA ASN A 123 -3.02 1.06 -13.94
C ASN A 123 -2.79 -0.33 -13.37
#